data_0d6bb105f832ecf65c92ac06a7552743
#
_entry.id   0d6bb105f832ecf65c92ac06a7552743
#
_cell.length_a   1.000
_cell.length_b   1.000
_cell.length_c   1.000
_cell.angle_alpha   90.00
_cell.angle_beta   90.00
_cell.angle_gamma   90.00
#
_symmetry.space_group_name_H-M   'P 1'
#
loop_
_entity.id
_entity.type
_entity.pdbx_description
1 polymer ?
#
loop_
_entity_poly.entity_id
_entity_poly.type
_entity_poly.pdbx_seq_one_letter_code
_entity_poly.pdbx_strand_id
1 'polypeptide(L)'
;MAEITAATVGKLREMTGAGLMDCKKALTENNGDLDLAVDWLRKKGVASAAKKADRAANEGVIAQHIAPGSRTGVLLEVNCETDFVAKNDQFRAFCDDLAKKLAANPGADLEPDRVAAVARIGENIRLEPVSLNHLHSSDELLAFFMGKNTPERQDFIIDNLKVEKDLVETA
;
A
#
# COMPACT_ATOMS: atom_id res chain seq x y z
N MET A 1 4.03 14.45 -35.11
CA MET A 1 3.38 14.23 -33.78
C MET A 1 2.74 12.89 -33.82
N ALA A 2 3.04 12.01 -32.87
CA ALA A 2 2.35 10.72 -32.79
C ALA A 2 0.88 10.98 -32.43
N GLU A 3 -0.03 10.27 -33.11
CA GLU A 3 -1.47 10.41 -32.88
C GLU A 3 -1.81 9.80 -31.52
N ILE A 4 -2.41 10.60 -30.63
CA ILE A 4 -2.85 10.15 -29.30
C ILE A 4 -4.20 9.49 -29.46
N THR A 5 -4.18 8.17 -29.63
CA THR A 5 -5.38 7.35 -29.79
C THR A 5 -5.91 6.86 -28.45
N ALA A 6 -7.17 6.45 -28.40
CA ALA A 6 -7.75 5.79 -27.22
C ALA A 6 -6.96 4.53 -26.82
N ALA A 7 -6.38 3.82 -27.79
CA ALA A 7 -5.55 2.63 -27.56
C ALA A 7 -4.24 2.97 -26.84
N THR A 8 -3.54 4.03 -27.25
CA THR A 8 -2.30 4.47 -26.58
C THR A 8 -2.56 4.98 -25.16
N VAL A 9 -3.67 5.68 -24.94
CA VAL A 9 -4.11 6.11 -23.61
C VAL A 9 -4.46 4.89 -22.74
N GLY A 10 -5.17 3.90 -23.27
CA GLY A 10 -5.48 2.65 -22.59
C GLY A 10 -4.22 1.89 -22.18
N LYS A 11 -3.27 1.74 -23.11
CA LYS A 11 -1.98 1.07 -22.82
C LYS A 11 -1.20 1.77 -21.69
N LEU A 12 -1.10 3.11 -21.73
CA LEU A 12 -0.42 3.86 -20.67
C LEU A 12 -1.13 3.69 -19.33
N ARG A 13 -2.46 3.63 -19.30
CA ARG A 13 -3.24 3.37 -18.09
C ARG A 13 -2.99 1.96 -17.55
N GLU A 14 -2.94 0.95 -18.38
CA GLU A 14 -2.62 -0.43 -17.96
C GLU A 14 -1.22 -0.51 -17.35
N MET A 15 -0.25 0.19 -17.94
CA MET A 15 1.13 0.22 -17.44
C MET A 15 1.28 0.96 -16.11
N THR A 16 0.52 2.02 -15.88
CA THR A 16 0.75 2.95 -14.77
C THR A 16 -0.34 2.95 -13.70
N GLY A 17 -1.52 2.43 -14.01
CA GLY A 17 -2.70 2.55 -13.15
C GLY A 17 -3.24 3.97 -12.99
N ALA A 18 -2.68 4.97 -13.68
CA ALA A 18 -3.08 6.38 -13.58
C ALA A 18 -4.48 6.63 -14.17
N GLY A 19 -5.10 7.73 -13.76
CA GLY A 19 -6.39 8.15 -14.28
C GLY A 19 -6.36 8.42 -15.79
N LEU A 20 -7.45 8.13 -16.50
CA LEU A 20 -7.54 8.25 -17.96
C LEU A 20 -7.16 9.66 -18.46
N MET A 21 -7.61 10.70 -17.76
CA MET A 21 -7.32 12.10 -18.12
C MET A 21 -5.83 12.44 -17.88
N ASP A 22 -5.22 11.86 -16.87
CA ASP A 22 -3.79 12.05 -16.59
C ASP A 22 -2.94 11.33 -17.63
N CYS A 23 -3.32 10.13 -18.05
CA CYS A 23 -2.66 9.41 -19.14
C CYS A 23 -2.76 10.19 -20.46
N LYS A 24 -3.94 10.72 -20.79
CA LYS A 24 -4.12 11.55 -21.97
C LYS A 24 -3.25 12.79 -21.92
N LYS A 25 -3.23 13.49 -20.77
CA LYS A 25 -2.39 14.69 -20.58
C LYS A 25 -0.90 14.36 -20.70
N ALA A 26 -0.47 13.28 -20.05
CA ALA A 26 0.93 12.85 -20.12
C ALA A 26 1.40 12.58 -21.56
N LEU A 27 0.59 11.88 -22.34
CA LEU A 27 0.88 11.64 -23.77
C LEU A 27 0.90 12.93 -24.57
N THR A 28 -0.04 13.85 -24.31
CA THR A 28 -0.08 15.16 -25.01
C THR A 28 1.18 15.97 -24.74
N GLU A 29 1.60 16.08 -23.49
CA GLU A 29 2.77 16.83 -23.06
C GLU A 29 4.10 16.21 -23.58
N ASN A 30 4.08 14.89 -23.90
CA ASN A 30 5.25 14.15 -24.36
C ASN A 30 5.12 13.67 -25.82
N ASN A 31 4.32 14.33 -26.64
CA ASN A 31 4.15 14.04 -28.07
C ASN A 31 3.81 12.58 -28.41
N GLY A 32 3.12 11.87 -27.51
CA GLY A 32 2.71 10.48 -27.69
C GLY A 32 3.79 9.46 -27.31
N ASP A 33 4.94 9.88 -26.79
CA ASP A 33 6.00 9.01 -26.28
C ASP A 33 5.55 8.37 -24.96
N LEU A 34 5.48 7.02 -24.93
CA LEU A 34 5.01 6.25 -23.79
C LEU A 34 6.00 6.30 -22.62
N ASP A 35 7.29 6.21 -22.87
CA ASP A 35 8.30 6.17 -21.81
C ASP A 35 8.42 7.53 -21.11
N LEU A 36 8.43 8.61 -21.90
CA LEU A 36 8.38 9.96 -21.35
C LEU A 36 7.07 10.25 -20.61
N ALA A 37 5.95 9.72 -21.08
CA ALA A 37 4.66 9.85 -20.42
C ALA A 37 4.61 9.11 -19.09
N VAL A 38 5.22 7.92 -18.98
CA VAL A 38 5.40 7.19 -17.72
C VAL A 38 6.22 8.02 -16.73
N ASP A 39 7.35 8.55 -17.15
CA ASP A 39 8.19 9.40 -16.30
C ASP A 39 7.48 10.68 -15.85
N TRP A 40 6.69 11.28 -16.74
CA TRP A 40 5.87 12.45 -16.42
C TRP A 40 4.82 12.13 -15.35
N LEU A 41 4.13 10.97 -15.49
CA LEU A 41 3.15 10.51 -14.51
C LEU A 41 3.82 10.21 -13.16
N ARG A 42 4.99 9.60 -13.15
CA ARG A 42 5.77 9.33 -11.94
C ARG A 42 6.12 10.62 -11.20
N LYS A 43 6.65 11.62 -11.90
CA LYS A 43 6.97 12.93 -11.31
C LYS A 43 5.73 13.64 -10.76
N LYS A 44 4.61 13.58 -11.49
CA LYS A 44 3.33 14.10 -11.03
C LYS A 44 2.83 13.37 -9.78
N GLY A 45 2.99 12.06 -9.71
CA GLY A 45 2.65 11.24 -8.56
C GLY A 45 3.42 11.68 -7.31
N VAL A 46 4.74 11.86 -7.42
CA VAL A 46 5.59 12.37 -6.33
C VAL A 46 5.10 13.73 -5.83
N ALA A 47 4.85 14.68 -6.74
CA ALA A 47 4.34 15.99 -6.37
C ALA A 47 2.94 15.93 -5.71
N SER A 48 2.09 15.00 -6.14
CA SER A 48 0.77 14.78 -5.54
C SER A 48 0.89 14.19 -4.13
N ALA A 49 1.75 13.19 -3.94
CA ALA A 49 2.02 12.57 -2.65
C ALA A 49 2.57 13.59 -1.65
N ALA A 50 3.54 14.40 -2.06
CA ALA A 50 4.10 15.47 -1.22
C ALA A 50 3.03 16.48 -0.74
N LYS A 51 2.11 16.88 -1.62
CA LYS A 51 1.01 17.80 -1.25
C LYS A 51 0.00 17.21 -0.26
N LYS A 52 -0.05 15.90 -0.13
CA LYS A 52 -0.99 15.21 0.75
C LYS A 52 -0.34 14.65 2.01
N ALA A 53 0.97 14.70 2.12
CA ALA A 53 1.73 14.09 3.22
C ALA A 53 1.27 14.54 4.62
N ASP A 54 0.83 15.79 4.74
CA ASP A 54 0.37 16.38 6.01
C ASP A 54 -1.11 16.08 6.34
N ARG A 55 -1.84 15.42 5.44
CA ARG A 55 -3.23 15.06 5.73
C ARG A 55 -3.30 13.92 6.71
N ALA A 56 -4.25 13.98 7.63
CA ALA A 56 -4.52 12.88 8.55
C ALA A 56 -4.90 11.61 7.77
N ALA A 57 -4.30 10.49 8.13
CA ALA A 57 -4.59 9.17 7.59
C ALA A 57 -4.75 8.25 8.80
N ASN A 58 -5.96 8.26 9.38
CA ASN A 58 -6.28 7.59 10.63
C ASN A 58 -7.06 6.28 10.41
N GLU A 59 -7.48 6.03 9.19
CA GLU A 59 -8.09 4.78 8.76
C GLU A 59 -7.05 3.89 8.09
N GLY A 60 -7.32 2.60 7.90
CA GLY A 60 -6.35 1.75 7.21
C GLY A 60 -6.60 0.27 7.33
N VAL A 61 -5.59 -0.49 6.98
CA VAL A 61 -5.58 -1.96 7.01
C VAL A 61 -4.23 -2.42 7.56
N ILE A 62 -4.27 -3.43 8.43
CA ILE A 62 -3.08 -4.19 8.80
C ILE A 62 -3.00 -5.40 7.87
N ALA A 63 -2.08 -5.31 6.91
CA ALA A 63 -1.79 -6.41 6.00
C ALA A 63 -0.81 -7.38 6.65
N GLN A 64 -1.07 -8.68 6.46
CA GLN A 64 -0.20 -9.74 6.98
C GLN A 64 0.19 -10.70 5.86
N HIS A 65 1.42 -11.18 5.91
CA HIS A 65 1.86 -12.23 5.00
C HIS A 65 2.85 -13.17 5.69
N ILE A 66 2.63 -14.47 5.52
CA ILE A 66 3.57 -15.51 5.95
C ILE A 66 4.18 -16.13 4.70
N ALA A 67 5.50 -16.03 4.58
CA ALA A 67 6.22 -16.63 3.47
C ALA A 67 6.15 -18.17 3.50
N PRO A 68 6.24 -18.85 2.36
CA PRO A 68 6.30 -20.30 2.31
C PRO A 68 7.40 -20.86 3.23
N GLY A 69 7.06 -21.89 3.99
CA GLY A 69 7.95 -22.48 5.00
C GLY A 69 7.83 -21.83 6.39
N SER A 70 6.94 -20.88 6.60
CA SER A 70 6.57 -20.27 7.90
C SER A 70 7.76 -19.73 8.71
N ARG A 71 8.82 -19.28 8.02
CA ARG A 71 10.04 -18.73 8.65
C ARG A 71 10.05 -17.20 8.68
N THR A 72 9.24 -16.58 7.84
CA THR A 72 9.16 -15.12 7.72
C THR A 72 7.70 -14.72 7.71
N GLY A 73 7.33 -13.86 8.63
CA GLY A 73 6.04 -13.20 8.65
C GLY A 73 6.22 -11.70 8.57
N VAL A 74 5.30 -11.01 7.94
CA VAL A 74 5.27 -9.55 7.81
C VAL A 74 3.92 -9.05 8.30
N LEU A 75 3.96 -8.00 9.11
CA LEU A 75 2.85 -7.12 9.39
C LEU A 75 3.18 -5.74 8.85
N LEU A 76 2.26 -5.18 8.09
CA LEU A 76 2.38 -3.86 7.51
C LEU A 76 1.11 -3.07 7.78
N GLU A 77 1.21 -2.00 8.52
CA GLU A 77 0.14 -1.03 8.67
C GLU A 77 0.13 -0.11 7.45
N VAL A 78 -1.03 -0.03 6.78
CA VAL A 78 -1.25 0.82 5.61
C VAL A 78 -2.40 1.75 5.90
N ASN A 79 -2.10 3.00 6.23
CA ASN A 79 -3.11 3.99 6.57
C ASN A 79 -3.58 4.78 5.35
N CYS A 80 -4.85 5.20 5.37
CA CYS A 80 -5.51 6.05 4.39
C CYS A 80 -6.39 7.10 5.09
N GLU A 81 -6.97 8.04 4.32
CA GLU A 81 -7.76 9.14 4.91
C GLU A 81 -9.18 8.68 5.31
N THR A 82 -9.77 7.72 4.57
CA THR A 82 -11.18 7.32 4.76
C THR A 82 -11.37 5.82 4.91
N ASP A 83 -12.40 5.45 5.66
CA ASP A 83 -12.86 4.05 5.81
C ASP A 83 -13.38 3.45 4.48
N PHE A 84 -13.88 4.27 3.56
CA PHE A 84 -14.27 3.83 2.23
C PHE A 84 -13.10 3.24 1.46
N VAL A 85 -11.93 3.88 1.53
CA VAL A 85 -10.70 3.35 0.93
C VAL A 85 -10.23 2.11 1.67
N ALA A 86 -10.22 2.11 3.00
CA ALA A 86 -9.81 0.95 3.80
C ALA A 86 -10.65 -0.31 3.51
N LYS A 87 -11.95 -0.14 3.19
CA LYS A 87 -12.88 -1.23 2.85
C LYS A 87 -12.84 -1.63 1.38
N ASN A 88 -12.12 -0.91 0.52
CA ASN A 88 -12.06 -1.18 -0.92
C ASN A 88 -11.17 -2.39 -1.23
N ASP A 89 -11.68 -3.35 -2.01
CA ASP A 89 -10.97 -4.58 -2.34
C ASP A 89 -9.65 -4.33 -3.09
N GLN A 90 -9.59 -3.29 -3.95
CA GLN A 90 -8.36 -2.94 -4.67
C GLN A 90 -7.29 -2.37 -3.70
N PHE A 91 -7.73 -1.63 -2.68
CA PHE A 91 -6.81 -1.13 -1.65
C PHE A 91 -6.29 -2.28 -0.79
N ARG A 92 -7.15 -3.20 -0.38
CA ARG A 92 -6.74 -4.40 0.38
C ARG A 92 -5.78 -5.28 -0.40
N ALA A 93 -6.05 -5.54 -1.68
CA ALA A 93 -5.14 -6.27 -2.54
C ALA A 93 -3.77 -5.56 -2.67
N PHE A 94 -3.76 -4.24 -2.77
CA PHE A 94 -2.53 -3.44 -2.75
C PHE A 94 -1.75 -3.63 -1.42
N CYS A 95 -2.43 -3.60 -0.27
CA CYS A 95 -1.81 -3.82 1.03
C CYS A 95 -1.19 -5.22 1.13
N ASP A 96 -1.91 -6.25 0.67
CA ASP A 96 -1.43 -7.64 0.63
C ASP A 96 -0.19 -7.80 -0.26
N ASP A 97 -0.17 -7.12 -1.41
CA ASP A 97 0.98 -7.18 -2.33
C ASP A 97 2.22 -6.49 -1.76
N LEU A 98 2.04 -5.40 -1.01
CA LEU A 98 3.13 -4.77 -0.25
C LEU A 98 3.69 -5.69 0.83
N ALA A 99 2.83 -6.37 1.59
CA ALA A 99 3.24 -7.33 2.62
C ALA A 99 4.02 -8.51 2.01
N LYS A 100 3.57 -9.04 0.86
CA LYS A 100 4.30 -10.08 0.10
C LYS A 100 5.67 -9.58 -0.37
N LYS A 101 5.73 -8.34 -0.88
CA LYS A 101 6.98 -7.72 -1.34
C LYS A 101 8.01 -7.60 -0.21
N LEU A 102 7.57 -7.17 0.97
CA LEU A 102 8.43 -7.11 2.17
C LEU A 102 8.85 -8.50 2.66
N ALA A 103 7.96 -9.49 2.62
CA ALA A 103 8.29 -10.85 3.00
C ALA A 103 9.36 -11.46 2.08
N ALA A 104 9.30 -11.15 0.78
CA ALA A 104 10.31 -11.58 -0.19
C ALA A 104 11.63 -10.81 -0.06
N ASN A 105 11.57 -9.54 0.30
CA ASN A 105 12.74 -8.67 0.51
C ASN A 105 12.46 -7.67 1.64
N PRO A 106 12.91 -7.94 2.88
CA PRO A 106 12.69 -7.06 4.03
C PRO A 106 13.26 -5.65 3.87
N GLY A 107 14.22 -5.46 2.98
CA GLY A 107 14.81 -4.15 2.65
C GLY A 107 14.17 -3.48 1.42
N ALA A 108 13.02 -3.96 0.94
CA ALA A 108 12.37 -3.40 -0.23
C ALA A 108 11.94 -1.94 0.02
N ASP A 109 12.30 -1.05 -0.91
CA ASP A 109 11.75 0.30 -0.93
C ASP A 109 10.29 0.27 -1.42
N LEU A 110 9.38 0.66 -0.56
CA LEU A 110 7.94 0.74 -0.83
C LEU A 110 7.48 2.14 -1.24
N GLU A 111 8.36 3.13 -1.18
CA GLU A 111 8.00 4.52 -1.49
C GLU A 111 7.46 4.70 -2.93
N PRO A 112 8.02 4.06 -3.97
CA PRO A 112 7.45 4.12 -5.32
C PRO A 112 6.02 3.58 -5.39
N ASP A 113 5.73 2.47 -4.67
CA ASP A 113 4.39 1.87 -4.63
C ASP A 113 3.41 2.78 -3.90
N ARG A 114 3.82 3.36 -2.76
CA ARG A 114 3.04 4.34 -2.00
C ARG A 114 2.68 5.55 -2.85
N VAL A 115 3.65 6.16 -3.52
CA VAL A 115 3.45 7.32 -4.40
C VAL A 115 2.47 7.01 -5.53
N ALA A 116 2.61 5.85 -6.17
CA ALA A 116 1.69 5.40 -7.21
C ALA A 116 0.26 5.22 -6.66
N ALA A 117 0.12 4.65 -5.47
CA ALA A 117 -1.17 4.47 -4.81
C ALA A 117 -1.83 5.82 -4.45
N VAL A 118 -1.08 6.78 -3.88
CA VAL A 118 -1.56 8.15 -3.61
C VAL A 118 -2.05 8.84 -4.89
N ALA A 119 -1.33 8.67 -6.00
CA ALA A 119 -1.72 9.24 -7.28
C ALA A 119 -3.01 8.62 -7.84
N ARG A 120 -3.18 7.30 -7.66
CA ARG A 120 -4.33 6.54 -8.16
C ARG A 120 -5.58 6.73 -7.32
N ILE A 121 -5.43 6.66 -5.98
CA ILE A 121 -6.53 6.68 -5.02
C ILE A 121 -6.95 8.12 -4.72
N GLY A 122 -6.00 9.05 -4.68
CA GLY A 122 -6.26 10.46 -4.39
C GLY A 122 -6.21 10.84 -2.92
N GLU A 123 -5.93 9.89 -2.03
CA GLU A 123 -5.75 10.07 -0.59
C GLU A 123 -4.30 10.01 -0.16
N ASN A 124 -3.98 10.55 1.02
CA ASN A 124 -2.71 10.31 1.68
C ASN A 124 -2.63 8.84 2.10
N ILE A 125 -1.50 8.22 1.86
CA ILE A 125 -1.21 6.85 2.29
C ILE A 125 0.08 6.87 3.10
N ARG A 126 0.06 6.23 4.27
CA ARG A 126 1.23 5.99 5.10
C ARG A 126 1.50 4.50 5.17
N LEU A 127 2.77 4.15 5.26
CA LEU A 127 3.23 2.77 5.39
C LEU A 127 4.07 2.71 6.66
N GLU A 128 3.64 1.91 7.63
CA GLU A 128 4.37 1.70 8.87
C GLU A 128 4.64 0.20 9.03
N PRO A 129 5.87 -0.27 8.73
CA PRO A 129 6.26 -1.65 9.01
C PRO A 129 6.21 -1.88 10.51
N VAL A 130 5.48 -2.90 10.93
CA VAL A 130 5.41 -3.28 12.33
C VAL A 130 6.62 -4.14 12.66
N SER A 131 7.46 -3.65 13.55
CA SER A 131 8.61 -4.41 14.06
C SER A 131 8.14 -5.40 15.12
N LEU A 132 8.29 -6.70 14.85
CA LEU A 132 7.92 -7.78 15.77
C LEU A 132 9.05 -8.11 16.77
N ASN A 133 9.80 -7.12 17.23
CA ASN A 133 10.96 -7.31 18.10
C ASN A 133 10.65 -7.92 19.49
N HIS A 134 9.37 -8.14 19.81
CA HIS A 134 8.93 -8.65 21.12
C HIS A 134 8.44 -10.10 21.09
N LEU A 135 8.42 -10.75 19.94
CA LEU A 135 8.07 -12.17 19.86
C LEU A 135 9.32 -13.02 20.15
N HIS A 136 9.30 -13.75 21.24
CA HIS A 136 10.47 -14.47 21.76
C HIS A 136 10.63 -15.87 21.15
N SER A 137 9.63 -16.38 20.43
CA SER A 137 9.70 -17.70 19.80
C SER A 137 8.98 -17.77 18.45
N SER A 138 9.40 -18.74 17.62
CA SER A 138 8.73 -19.05 16.36
C SER A 138 7.26 -19.47 16.56
N ASP A 139 6.96 -20.09 17.69
CA ASP A 139 5.61 -20.58 18.01
C ASP A 139 4.68 -19.41 18.35
N GLU A 140 5.16 -18.40 19.04
CA GLU A 140 4.40 -17.17 19.34
C GLU A 140 4.12 -16.39 18.05
N LEU A 141 5.12 -16.27 17.17
CA LEU A 141 4.96 -15.66 15.86
C LEU A 141 3.90 -16.40 15.04
N LEU A 142 3.98 -17.73 15.02
CA LEU A 142 3.04 -18.58 14.30
C LEU A 142 1.62 -18.47 14.89
N ALA A 143 1.47 -18.48 16.21
CA ALA A 143 0.18 -18.33 16.89
C ALA A 143 -0.45 -16.97 16.58
N PHE A 144 0.35 -15.92 16.56
CA PHE A 144 -0.07 -14.57 16.19
C PHE A 144 -0.63 -14.53 14.75
N PHE A 145 0.12 -15.08 13.78
CA PHE A 145 -0.29 -15.07 12.37
C PHE A 145 -1.43 -16.05 12.05
N MET A 146 -1.58 -17.16 12.81
CA MET A 146 -2.65 -18.15 12.59
C MET A 146 -4.03 -17.70 13.11
N GLY A 147 -4.16 -16.47 13.54
CA GLY A 147 -5.45 -15.88 13.86
C GLY A 147 -6.13 -16.41 15.12
N LYS A 148 -5.39 -17.11 15.99
CA LYS A 148 -5.92 -17.45 17.32
C LYS A 148 -6.03 -16.16 18.12
N ASN A 149 -7.26 -15.76 18.41
CA ASN A 149 -7.54 -14.59 19.23
C ASN A 149 -7.22 -14.91 20.70
N THR A 150 -5.95 -14.83 21.08
CA THR A 150 -5.51 -15.02 22.47
C THR A 150 -5.36 -13.67 23.16
N PRO A 151 -5.48 -13.61 24.50
CA PRO A 151 -5.26 -12.37 25.25
C PRO A 151 -3.89 -11.75 24.93
N GLU A 152 -2.83 -12.56 24.80
CA GLU A 152 -1.49 -12.12 24.50
C GLU A 152 -1.40 -11.47 23.11
N ARG A 153 -2.14 -11.99 22.12
CA ARG A 153 -2.23 -11.39 20.79
C ARG A 153 -2.95 -10.05 20.83
N GLN A 154 -4.05 -9.97 21.59
CA GLN A 154 -4.78 -8.72 21.75
C GLN A 154 -3.91 -7.65 22.40
N ASP A 155 -3.23 -7.99 23.49
CA ASP A 155 -2.32 -7.07 24.19
C ASP A 155 -1.16 -6.63 23.26
N PHE A 156 -0.58 -7.56 22.49
CA PHE A 156 0.45 -7.24 21.50
C PHE A 156 -0.05 -6.26 20.44
N ILE A 157 -1.24 -6.48 19.89
CA ILE A 157 -1.83 -5.59 18.89
C ILE A 157 -2.08 -4.20 19.49
N ILE A 158 -2.66 -4.15 20.69
CA ILE A 158 -2.95 -2.89 21.38
C ILE A 158 -1.64 -2.10 21.66
N ASP A 159 -0.64 -2.78 22.22
CA ASP A 159 0.59 -2.14 22.70
C ASP A 159 1.53 -1.73 21.55
N ASN A 160 1.60 -2.53 20.48
CA ASN A 160 2.60 -2.34 19.43
C ASN A 160 2.02 -1.75 18.14
N LEU A 161 0.75 -2.00 17.83
CA LEU A 161 0.11 -1.50 16.61
C LEU A 161 -0.70 -0.23 16.85
N LYS A 162 -0.80 0.25 18.10
CA LYS A 162 -1.62 1.41 18.48
C LYS A 162 -3.07 1.33 17.99
N VAL A 163 -3.60 0.11 17.91
CA VAL A 163 -4.99 -0.14 17.53
C VAL A 163 -5.86 0.07 18.76
N GLU A 164 -7.02 0.72 18.61
CA GLU A 164 -7.97 0.87 19.69
C GLU A 164 -8.46 -0.51 20.18
N LYS A 165 -8.53 -0.66 21.51
CA LYS A 165 -8.86 -1.93 22.16
C LYS A 165 -10.17 -2.53 21.66
N ASP A 166 -11.17 -1.70 21.42
CA ASP A 166 -12.50 -2.11 20.98
C ASP A 166 -12.51 -2.77 19.58
N LEU A 167 -11.52 -2.42 18.73
CA LEU A 167 -11.39 -3.02 17.40
C LEU A 167 -10.78 -4.42 17.42
N VAL A 168 -9.96 -4.71 18.43
CA VAL A 168 -9.29 -6.02 18.58
C VAL A 168 -10.21 -7.05 19.19
N GLU A 169 -11.08 -6.66 20.12
CA GLU A 169 -12.00 -7.57 20.81
C GLU A 169 -13.15 -8.06 19.92
N THR A 170 -13.45 -7.37 18.82
CA THR A 170 -14.53 -7.70 17.88
C THR A 170 -14.10 -8.48 16.64
N ALA A 171 -12.83 -8.74 16.44
CA ALA A 171 -12.26 -9.49 15.31
C ALA A 171 -11.97 -10.94 15.69
#